data_9d022a5ab360c3e3c6dd9a0f0b172f48
#
_entry.id   9d022a5ab360c3e3c6dd9a0f0b172f48
#
_cell.length_a   1.000
_cell.length_b   1.000
_cell.length_c   1.000
_cell.angle_alpha   90.00
_cell.angle_beta   90.00
_cell.angle_gamma   90.00
#
_symmetry.space_group_name_H-M   'P 1'
#
loop_
_entity.id
_entity.type
_entity.pdbx_description
1 polymer ?
#
loop_
_entity_poly.entity_id
_entity_poly.type
_entity_poly.pdbx_seq_one_letter_code
_entity_poly.pdbx_strand_id
1 'polypeptide(L)'
;MPLPQLAILHGDDDFAIAGRVTELKAEMGDPSLASLNIAELDGKTITLAELRGACDTMPFLTEKRLIIVRGLLTRLTGKTTDDAGHSAEEAAGAGASSQNFVDGLIAYFPELMPSTALALVEPKAVNERSRILKAAEKAPGVEIKKFDVPQGPQMMQWIIRRAKAGGGEFSPAGAEALATAVGDEPRMLAHEIEKLLAYVNWARPVEKADVEQLTPAAGEAEIWDLVDALGTRNAQLAINKYHTLLNMPSQDQFAIFGMIVRQFRLLLLVREILDNGGNTTLVMQTLNQKPYPAEKLVKQARNFTLSKLETIYRRLLDLDLTLKSGGAEDTTAIDTFIAGLTA
;
A
#
# COMPACT_ATOMS: atom_id res chain seq x y z
N MET A 1 -3.33 -20.62 18.94
CA MET A 1 -2.32 -20.31 19.99
C MET A 1 -3.05 -19.66 21.16
N PRO A 2 -2.56 -19.77 22.40
CA PRO A 2 -3.20 -19.03 23.49
C PRO A 2 -3.03 -17.52 23.24
N LEU A 3 -4.07 -16.76 23.53
CA LEU A 3 -4.11 -15.30 23.37
C LEU A 3 -2.97 -14.66 24.18
N PRO A 4 -2.06 -13.88 23.59
CA PRO A 4 -0.98 -13.22 24.32
C PRO A 4 -1.53 -12.21 25.33
N GLN A 5 -0.82 -12.02 26.44
CA GLN A 5 -1.20 -11.00 27.43
C GLN A 5 -0.89 -9.59 26.93
N LEU A 6 0.20 -9.43 26.19
CA LEU A 6 0.57 -8.19 25.51
C LEU A 6 0.96 -8.52 24.06
N ALA A 7 0.31 -7.89 23.09
CA ALA A 7 0.69 -7.95 21.69
C ALA A 7 1.11 -6.55 21.19
N ILE A 8 2.22 -6.43 20.49
CA ILE A 8 2.62 -5.22 19.76
C ILE A 8 2.78 -5.58 18.31
N LEU A 9 1.83 -5.12 17.48
CA LEU A 9 1.77 -5.38 16.04
C LEU A 9 2.09 -4.07 15.33
N HIS A 10 3.18 -4.02 14.59
CA HIS A 10 3.63 -2.79 13.97
C HIS A 10 4.24 -3.02 12.59
N GLY A 11 4.26 -2.00 11.73
CA GLY A 11 4.84 -2.08 10.40
C GLY A 11 4.01 -1.35 9.37
N ASP A 12 4.37 -1.50 8.11
CA ASP A 12 3.72 -0.87 6.96
C ASP A 12 2.77 -1.80 6.19
N ASP A 13 2.75 -3.11 6.49
CA ASP A 13 1.77 -4.07 5.99
C ASP A 13 0.49 -4.05 6.85
N ASP A 14 -0.39 -3.07 6.58
CA ASP A 14 -1.66 -2.91 7.27
C ASP A 14 -2.60 -4.11 7.08
N PHE A 15 -2.46 -4.80 5.94
CA PHE A 15 -3.26 -5.99 5.64
C PHE A 15 -2.87 -7.18 6.53
N ALA A 16 -1.58 -7.45 6.69
CA ALA A 16 -1.10 -8.51 7.56
C ALA A 16 -1.38 -8.21 9.04
N ILE A 17 -1.25 -6.93 9.45
CA ILE A 17 -1.63 -6.47 10.79
C ILE A 17 -3.12 -6.72 11.04
N ALA A 18 -4.00 -6.32 10.10
CA ALA A 18 -5.45 -6.55 10.22
C ALA A 18 -5.78 -8.04 10.29
N GLY A 19 -5.08 -8.88 9.53
CA GLY A 19 -5.17 -10.34 9.60
C GLY A 19 -4.86 -10.86 11.00
N ARG A 20 -3.73 -10.44 11.59
CA ARG A 20 -3.35 -10.86 12.97
C ARG A 20 -4.35 -10.37 14.01
N VAL A 21 -4.88 -9.16 13.88
CA VAL A 21 -5.95 -8.65 14.77
C VAL A 21 -7.20 -9.52 14.66
N THR A 22 -7.57 -9.97 13.47
CA THR A 22 -8.71 -10.88 13.27
C THR A 22 -8.46 -12.23 13.92
N GLU A 23 -7.25 -12.77 13.84
CA GLU A 23 -6.86 -13.99 14.56
C GLU A 23 -6.97 -13.81 16.08
N LEU A 24 -6.45 -12.71 16.65
CA LEU A 24 -6.58 -12.41 18.08
C LEU A 24 -8.04 -12.35 18.53
N LYS A 25 -8.93 -11.77 17.71
CA LYS A 25 -10.37 -11.76 17.98
C LYS A 25 -10.97 -13.18 17.93
N ALA A 26 -10.56 -14.01 16.98
CA ALA A 26 -11.01 -15.39 16.87
C ALA A 26 -10.51 -16.27 18.05
N GLU A 27 -9.32 -15.98 18.58
CA GLU A 27 -8.75 -16.66 19.76
C GLU A 27 -9.55 -16.37 21.05
N MET A 28 -10.46 -15.38 21.05
CA MET A 28 -11.39 -15.09 22.15
C MET A 28 -12.51 -16.15 22.31
N GLY A 29 -12.69 -17.05 21.35
CA GLY A 29 -13.67 -18.14 21.41
C GLY A 29 -15.02 -17.76 20.79
N ASP A 30 -16.15 -18.04 21.48
CA ASP A 30 -17.49 -17.81 20.95
C ASP A 30 -17.70 -16.34 20.52
N PRO A 31 -18.06 -16.07 19.24
CA PRO A 31 -18.17 -14.70 18.73
C PRO A 31 -19.17 -13.83 19.48
N SER A 32 -20.25 -14.40 20.02
CA SER A 32 -21.27 -13.68 20.75
C SER A 32 -20.77 -13.17 22.10
N LEU A 33 -20.04 -13.98 22.82
CA LEU A 33 -19.39 -13.62 24.09
C LEU A 33 -18.14 -12.76 23.87
N ALA A 34 -17.36 -13.05 22.84
CA ALA A 34 -16.17 -12.30 22.47
C ALA A 34 -16.50 -10.82 22.18
N SER A 35 -17.60 -10.53 21.49
CA SER A 35 -18.02 -9.17 21.16
C SER A 35 -18.23 -8.28 22.40
N LEU A 36 -18.64 -8.85 23.52
CA LEU A 36 -18.84 -8.14 24.80
C LEU A 36 -17.53 -7.88 25.55
N ASN A 37 -16.47 -8.59 25.18
CA ASN A 37 -15.16 -8.55 25.83
C ASN A 37 -14.04 -7.98 24.94
N ILE A 38 -14.39 -7.45 23.77
CA ILE A 38 -13.46 -6.76 22.87
C ILE A 38 -13.74 -5.27 22.92
N ALA A 39 -12.72 -4.46 23.22
CA ALA A 39 -12.81 -3.00 23.13
C ALA A 39 -11.71 -2.48 22.18
N GLU A 40 -12.09 -1.63 21.24
CA GLU A 40 -11.17 -0.91 20.37
C GLU A 40 -11.09 0.55 20.79
N LEU A 41 -9.89 1.03 21.02
CA LEU A 41 -9.62 2.38 21.56
C LEU A 41 -8.70 3.14 20.59
N ASP A 42 -8.98 4.44 20.44
CA ASP A 42 -8.14 5.32 19.63
C ASP A 42 -6.90 5.76 20.43
N GLY A 43 -5.76 5.21 20.09
CA GLY A 43 -4.48 5.57 20.71
C GLY A 43 -4.07 7.01 20.50
N LYS A 44 -4.66 7.75 19.56
CA LYS A 44 -4.35 9.17 19.32
C LYS A 44 -4.91 10.07 20.43
N THR A 45 -6.02 9.69 21.06
CA THR A 45 -6.74 10.52 22.03
C THR A 45 -6.73 9.96 23.44
N ILE A 46 -6.55 8.65 23.61
CA ILE A 46 -6.63 7.96 24.89
C ILE A 46 -5.64 8.49 25.93
N THR A 47 -6.08 8.62 27.17
CA THR A 47 -5.24 8.87 28.33
C THR A 47 -4.75 7.57 28.96
N LEU A 48 -3.67 7.64 29.75
CA LEU A 48 -3.15 6.47 30.48
C LEU A 48 -4.18 5.92 31.49
N ALA A 49 -4.95 6.79 32.12
CA ALA A 49 -5.98 6.40 33.07
C ALA A 49 -7.13 5.63 32.41
N GLU A 50 -7.58 6.08 31.24
CA GLU A 50 -8.60 5.38 30.43
C GLU A 50 -8.10 4.03 29.93
N LEU A 51 -6.84 3.96 29.46
CA LEU A 51 -6.22 2.69 29.07
C LEU A 51 -6.18 1.68 30.21
N ARG A 52 -5.69 2.10 31.38
CA ARG A 52 -5.66 1.26 32.58
C ARG A 52 -7.07 0.82 33.00
N GLY A 53 -8.02 1.76 33.04
CA GLY A 53 -9.40 1.45 33.38
C GLY A 53 -10.05 0.42 32.43
N ALA A 54 -9.76 0.49 31.14
CA ALA A 54 -10.23 -0.50 30.16
C ALA A 54 -9.59 -1.88 30.39
N CYS A 55 -8.28 -1.91 30.67
CA CYS A 55 -7.51 -3.14 30.91
C CYS A 55 -7.82 -3.79 32.26
N ASP A 56 -8.09 -3.00 33.31
CA ASP A 56 -8.38 -3.47 34.66
C ASP A 56 -9.84 -3.94 34.83
N THR A 57 -10.67 -3.75 33.79
CA THR A 57 -12.06 -4.22 33.81
C THR A 57 -12.12 -5.74 33.63
N MET A 58 -12.79 -6.44 34.56
CA MET A 58 -12.99 -7.88 34.51
C MET A 58 -13.74 -8.32 33.25
N PRO A 59 -13.35 -9.45 32.63
CA PRO A 59 -14.09 -10.00 31.50
C PRO A 59 -15.50 -10.48 31.92
N PHE A 60 -16.46 -10.35 31.00
CA PHE A 60 -17.84 -10.74 31.21
C PHE A 60 -18.11 -12.13 30.61
N LEU A 61 -18.39 -13.12 31.46
CA LEU A 61 -18.70 -14.50 31.07
C LEU A 61 -17.64 -15.21 30.21
N THR A 62 -16.40 -14.71 30.18
CA THR A 62 -15.26 -15.29 29.48
C THR A 62 -14.01 -15.28 30.37
N GLU A 63 -12.97 -16.02 29.98
CA GLU A 63 -11.71 -16.03 30.73
C GLU A 63 -10.86 -14.81 30.47
N LYS A 64 -11.01 -14.19 29.27
CA LYS A 64 -10.15 -13.07 28.83
C LYS A 64 -10.97 -11.92 28.23
N ARG A 65 -10.39 -10.73 28.32
CA ARG A 65 -10.81 -9.50 27.66
C ARG A 65 -9.73 -9.03 26.72
N LEU A 66 -10.08 -8.62 25.51
CA LEU A 66 -9.16 -8.10 24.50
C LEU A 66 -9.33 -6.60 24.32
N ILE A 67 -8.29 -5.84 24.63
CA ILE A 67 -8.21 -4.40 24.40
C ILE A 67 -7.30 -4.13 23.22
N ILE A 68 -7.82 -3.51 22.17
CA ILE A 68 -7.06 -3.16 20.96
C ILE A 68 -6.90 -1.64 20.94
N VAL A 69 -5.66 -1.16 20.93
CA VAL A 69 -5.35 0.29 20.88
C VAL A 69 -4.58 0.60 19.60
N ARG A 70 -5.11 1.52 18.79
CA ARG A 70 -4.51 1.83 17.48
C ARG A 70 -3.78 3.18 17.48
N GLY A 71 -2.52 3.19 17.02
CA GLY A 71 -1.75 4.42 16.81
C GLY A 71 -1.20 5.08 18.07
N LEU A 72 -1.19 4.40 19.21
CA LEU A 72 -0.69 4.92 20.48
C LEU A 72 0.82 5.15 20.45
N LEU A 73 1.60 4.15 20.02
CA LEU A 73 3.06 4.24 20.04
C LEU A 73 3.55 5.24 18.98
N THR A 74 2.88 5.33 17.85
CA THR A 74 3.16 6.35 16.82
C THR A 74 3.00 7.75 17.40
N ARG A 75 1.93 8.03 18.17
CA ARG A 75 1.74 9.30 18.89
C ARG A 75 2.85 9.57 19.90
N LEU A 76 3.20 8.56 20.70
CA LEU A 76 4.17 8.73 21.81
C LEU A 76 5.63 8.83 21.32
N THR A 77 5.96 8.24 20.18
CA THR A 77 7.31 8.23 19.61
C THR A 77 7.52 9.20 18.45
N GLY A 78 6.42 9.69 17.86
CA GLY A 78 6.46 10.69 16.80
C GLY A 78 7.04 12.00 17.34
N LYS A 79 8.19 12.44 16.79
CA LYS A 79 8.52 13.87 16.81
C LYS A 79 7.39 14.55 16.03
N THR A 80 6.69 15.46 16.65
CA THR A 80 5.76 16.37 16.00
C THR A 80 6.52 17.22 14.98
N THR A 81 6.66 16.71 13.76
CA THR A 81 6.98 17.50 12.58
C THR A 81 5.67 17.79 11.86
N ASP A 82 4.76 18.49 12.51
CA ASP A 82 3.67 19.16 11.85
C ASP A 82 4.00 20.66 11.82
N ASP A 83 4.17 21.10 10.60
CA ASP A 83 4.40 22.47 10.14
C ASP A 83 3.12 23.29 10.36
N ALA A 84 2.84 23.65 11.62
CA ALA A 84 1.82 24.61 12.01
C ALA A 84 2.30 25.34 13.27
N GLY A 85 2.76 26.58 13.05
CA GLY A 85 3.26 27.58 13.99
C GLY A 85 2.60 27.65 15.36
N HIS A 86 2.85 26.69 16.24
CA HIS A 86 2.51 26.74 17.66
C HIS A 86 3.75 27.09 18.49
N SER A 87 3.56 27.92 19.49
CA SER A 87 4.60 28.48 20.34
C SER A 87 5.44 27.41 21.07
N ALA A 88 6.70 27.68 21.30
CA ALA A 88 7.68 26.80 21.94
C ALA A 88 7.25 26.31 23.36
N GLU A 89 6.32 27.00 24.03
CA GLU A 89 5.82 26.62 25.34
C GLU A 89 4.80 25.47 25.28
N GLU A 90 3.96 25.39 24.22
CA GLU A 90 3.01 24.27 24.03
C GLU A 90 3.75 22.98 23.63
N ALA A 91 4.84 23.08 22.85
CA ALA A 91 5.68 21.95 22.47
C ALA A 91 6.41 21.33 23.68
N ALA A 92 6.82 22.13 24.67
CA ALA A 92 7.47 21.65 25.89
C ALA A 92 6.46 20.93 26.82
N GLY A 93 5.23 21.41 26.92
CA GLY A 93 4.17 20.75 27.69
C GLY A 93 3.71 19.43 27.09
N ALA A 94 3.56 19.34 25.78
CA ALA A 94 3.21 18.13 25.06
C ALA A 94 4.31 17.04 25.17
N GLY A 95 5.60 17.44 25.14
CA GLY A 95 6.71 16.53 25.33
C GLY A 95 6.77 15.89 26.72
N ALA A 96 6.55 16.68 27.78
CA ALA A 96 6.52 16.18 29.17
C ALA A 96 5.32 15.23 29.40
N SER A 97 4.15 15.55 28.84
CA SER A 97 2.95 14.70 28.92
C SER A 97 3.15 13.36 28.22
N SER A 98 3.78 13.34 27.05
CA SER A 98 4.09 12.12 26.31
C SER A 98 5.11 11.25 27.05
N GLN A 99 6.13 11.87 27.69
CA GLN A 99 7.14 11.15 28.47
C GLN A 99 6.51 10.49 29.72
N ASN A 100 5.63 11.21 30.42
CA ASN A 100 4.91 10.66 31.57
C ASN A 100 3.99 9.49 31.18
N PHE A 101 3.36 9.57 29.98
CA PHE A 101 2.57 8.47 29.47
C PHE A 101 3.45 7.24 29.17
N VAL A 102 4.60 7.42 28.50
CA VAL A 102 5.55 6.35 28.20
C VAL A 102 6.02 5.67 29.48
N ASP A 103 6.43 6.44 30.49
CA ASP A 103 6.91 5.89 31.77
C ASP A 103 5.80 5.14 32.50
N GLY A 104 4.60 5.68 32.53
CA GLY A 104 3.43 5.01 33.10
C GLY A 104 3.00 3.75 32.36
N LEU A 105 3.09 3.73 31.03
CA LEU A 105 2.78 2.57 30.22
C LEU A 105 3.80 1.44 30.47
N ILE A 106 5.09 1.79 30.51
CA ILE A 106 6.19 0.82 30.81
C ILE A 106 6.00 0.21 32.20
N ALA A 107 5.66 1.01 33.21
CA ALA A 107 5.40 0.53 34.55
C ALA A 107 4.17 -0.38 34.62
N TYR A 108 3.19 -0.17 33.75
CA TYR A 108 1.95 -0.93 33.73
C TYR A 108 2.05 -2.30 33.06
N PHE A 109 2.98 -2.54 32.15
CA PHE A 109 3.10 -3.84 31.47
C PHE A 109 3.21 -5.06 32.41
N PRO A 110 4.03 -5.04 33.47
CA PRO A 110 4.05 -6.15 34.42
C PRO A 110 2.82 -6.21 35.33
N GLU A 111 2.03 -5.14 35.43
CA GLU A 111 0.81 -5.08 36.24
C GLU A 111 -0.44 -5.57 35.49
N LEU A 112 -0.32 -5.84 34.18
CA LEU A 112 -1.44 -6.32 33.35
C LEU A 112 -2.07 -7.57 33.98
N MET A 113 -3.39 -7.57 34.12
CA MET A 113 -4.13 -8.71 34.65
C MET A 113 -3.99 -9.94 33.73
N PRO A 114 -3.82 -11.15 34.25
CA PRO A 114 -3.79 -12.37 33.43
C PRO A 114 -5.04 -12.61 32.58
N SER A 115 -6.17 -12.04 32.99
CA SER A 115 -7.45 -12.05 32.27
C SER A 115 -7.53 -11.00 31.15
N THR A 116 -6.54 -10.12 30.99
CA THR A 116 -6.52 -9.08 29.97
C THR A 116 -5.48 -9.40 28.90
N ALA A 117 -5.87 -9.25 27.65
CA ALA A 117 -5.01 -9.21 26.48
C ALA A 117 -4.99 -7.79 25.92
N LEU A 118 -3.85 -7.12 25.95
CA LEU A 118 -3.64 -5.79 25.40
C LEU A 118 -2.92 -5.90 24.06
N ALA A 119 -3.55 -5.44 22.98
CA ALA A 119 -2.97 -5.37 21.63
C ALA A 119 -2.73 -3.92 21.23
N LEU A 120 -1.47 -3.51 21.12
CA LEU A 120 -1.05 -2.22 20.58
C LEU A 120 -0.80 -2.40 19.07
N VAL A 121 -1.56 -1.68 18.26
CA VAL A 121 -1.56 -1.81 16.79
C VAL A 121 -1.06 -0.52 16.16
N GLU A 122 0.06 -0.59 15.46
CA GLU A 122 0.74 0.58 14.92
C GLU A 122 0.86 0.51 13.39
N PRO A 123 0.40 1.56 12.66
CA PRO A 123 0.42 1.58 11.20
C PRO A 123 1.82 1.90 10.62
N LYS A 124 2.82 2.03 11.48
CA LYS A 124 4.22 2.29 11.10
C LYS A 124 5.16 1.44 11.93
N ALA A 125 6.32 1.15 11.37
CA ALA A 125 7.36 0.44 12.10
C ALA A 125 7.82 1.24 13.33
N VAL A 126 7.73 0.62 14.50
CA VAL A 126 8.25 1.18 15.76
C VAL A 126 9.75 0.90 15.82
N ASN A 127 10.53 1.87 16.28
CA ASN A 127 11.97 1.71 16.42
C ASN A 127 12.28 0.58 17.44
N GLU A 128 13.00 -0.44 17.00
CA GLU A 128 13.40 -1.60 17.83
C GLU A 128 14.18 -1.20 19.09
N ARG A 129 14.85 -0.03 19.08
CA ARG A 129 15.57 0.50 20.24
C ARG A 129 14.67 1.30 21.18
N SER A 130 13.37 1.39 20.91
CA SER A 130 12.45 2.16 21.75
C SER A 130 12.37 1.56 23.16
N ARG A 131 12.25 2.44 24.16
CA ARG A 131 12.12 2.04 25.57
C ARG A 131 10.88 1.16 25.81
N ILE A 132 9.82 1.42 25.05
CA ILE A 132 8.54 0.70 25.15
C ILE A 132 8.71 -0.75 24.67
N LEU A 133 9.32 -0.99 23.49
CA LEU A 133 9.54 -2.34 22.99
C LEU A 133 10.44 -3.15 23.93
N LYS A 134 11.56 -2.55 24.39
CA LYS A 134 12.45 -3.20 25.34
C LYS A 134 11.81 -3.53 26.69
N ALA A 135 10.85 -2.73 27.13
CA ALA A 135 10.09 -3.02 28.34
C ALA A 135 9.05 -4.11 28.09
N ALA A 136 8.36 -4.06 26.94
CA ALA A 136 7.39 -5.06 26.54
C ALA A 136 8.01 -6.47 26.39
N GLU A 137 9.23 -6.58 25.85
CA GLU A 137 9.96 -7.86 25.73
C GLU A 137 10.11 -8.60 27.08
N LYS A 138 10.07 -7.87 28.20
CA LYS A 138 10.19 -8.43 29.54
C LYS A 138 8.85 -8.82 30.17
N ALA A 139 7.73 -8.44 29.52
CA ALA A 139 6.39 -8.76 30.01
C ALA A 139 6.08 -10.26 29.78
N PRO A 140 5.29 -10.89 30.66
CA PRO A 140 4.88 -12.26 30.47
C PRO A 140 3.92 -12.40 29.29
N GLY A 141 4.05 -13.50 28.52
CA GLY A 141 3.13 -13.80 27.41
C GLY A 141 3.07 -12.73 26.33
N VAL A 142 4.24 -12.11 26.01
CA VAL A 142 4.34 -11.05 25.01
C VAL A 142 4.50 -11.61 23.60
N GLU A 143 3.82 -10.96 22.63
CA GLU A 143 4.02 -11.12 21.19
C GLU A 143 4.40 -9.76 20.57
N ILE A 144 5.63 -9.61 20.09
CA ILE A 144 6.05 -8.43 19.33
C ILE A 144 6.29 -8.89 17.89
N LYS A 145 5.53 -8.33 16.95
CA LYS A 145 5.61 -8.74 15.56
C LYS A 145 5.63 -7.55 14.62
N LYS A 146 6.69 -7.47 13.83
CA LYS A 146 6.83 -6.51 12.76
C LYS A 146 6.27 -7.09 11.46
N PHE A 147 5.51 -6.27 10.74
CA PHE A 147 4.89 -6.60 9.47
C PHE A 147 5.39 -5.60 8.43
N ASP A 148 6.36 -6.03 7.65
CA ASP A 148 6.90 -5.23 6.54
C ASP A 148 6.24 -5.69 5.23
N VAL A 149 5.88 -4.74 4.36
CA VAL A 149 5.41 -5.05 3.01
C VAL A 149 6.55 -5.74 2.25
N PRO A 150 6.34 -6.97 1.78
CA PRO A 150 7.35 -7.67 1.01
C PRO A 150 7.70 -6.91 -0.27
N GLN A 151 8.96 -6.93 -0.69
CA GLN A 151 9.42 -6.25 -1.91
C GLN A 151 10.19 -7.21 -2.82
N GLY A 152 10.12 -6.96 -4.14
CA GLY A 152 10.86 -7.73 -5.14
C GLY A 152 10.62 -9.24 -5.03
N PRO A 153 11.69 -10.08 -4.96
CA PRO A 153 11.55 -11.54 -4.90
C PRO A 153 10.76 -12.06 -3.69
N GLN A 154 10.71 -11.30 -2.59
CA GLN A 154 9.94 -11.66 -1.39
C GLN A 154 8.44 -11.56 -1.65
N MET A 155 7.99 -10.65 -2.52
CA MET A 155 6.59 -10.53 -2.92
C MET A 155 6.09 -11.79 -3.63
N MET A 156 6.87 -12.34 -4.55
CA MET A 156 6.54 -13.61 -5.21
C MET A 156 6.35 -14.74 -4.19
N GLN A 157 7.26 -14.85 -3.21
CA GLN A 157 7.17 -15.82 -2.13
C GLN A 157 5.93 -15.60 -1.26
N TRP A 158 5.57 -14.34 -1.03
CA TRP A 158 4.36 -13.97 -0.27
C TRP A 158 3.10 -14.41 -1.03
N ILE A 159 3.01 -14.15 -2.34
CA ILE A 159 1.89 -14.58 -3.20
C ILE A 159 1.72 -16.09 -3.13
N ILE A 160 2.80 -16.85 -3.32
CA ILE A 160 2.76 -18.32 -3.28
C ILE A 160 2.30 -18.84 -1.90
N ARG A 161 2.83 -18.27 -0.80
CA ARG A 161 2.41 -18.65 0.55
C ARG A 161 0.94 -18.30 0.82
N ARG A 162 0.49 -17.13 0.35
CA ARG A 162 -0.89 -16.69 0.52
C ARG A 162 -1.87 -17.57 -0.24
N ALA A 163 -1.53 -17.94 -1.48
CA ALA A 163 -2.32 -18.87 -2.28
C ALA A 163 -2.45 -20.24 -1.61
N LYS A 164 -1.35 -20.78 -1.07
CA LYS A 164 -1.37 -22.03 -0.29
C LYS A 164 -2.26 -21.95 0.94
N ALA A 165 -2.21 -20.84 1.67
CA ALA A 165 -3.09 -20.62 2.82
C ALA A 165 -4.58 -20.54 2.40
N GLY A 166 -4.87 -20.09 1.18
CA GLY A 166 -6.22 -20.09 0.57
C GLY A 166 -6.61 -21.43 -0.08
N GLY A 167 -5.79 -22.48 0.07
CA GLY A 167 -6.08 -23.83 -0.45
C GLY A 167 -5.78 -24.03 -1.93
N GLY A 168 -5.05 -23.09 -2.58
CA GLY A 168 -4.68 -23.19 -4.00
C GLY A 168 -3.19 -23.00 -4.24
N GLU A 169 -2.79 -22.89 -5.50
CA GLU A 169 -1.38 -22.78 -5.90
C GLU A 169 -1.18 -21.72 -6.98
N PHE A 170 0.02 -21.16 -7.02
CA PHE A 170 0.53 -20.31 -8.10
C PHE A 170 1.83 -20.90 -8.62
N SER A 171 1.98 -20.89 -9.96
CA SER A 171 3.28 -21.12 -10.55
C SER A 171 4.23 -19.94 -10.28
N PRO A 172 5.55 -20.13 -10.27
CA PRO A 172 6.50 -19.02 -10.13
C PRO A 172 6.27 -17.91 -11.17
N ALA A 173 5.97 -18.27 -12.42
CA ALA A 173 5.66 -17.32 -13.49
C ALA A 173 4.34 -16.58 -13.27
N GLY A 174 3.32 -17.24 -12.73
CA GLY A 174 2.05 -16.60 -12.33
C GLY A 174 2.24 -15.63 -11.18
N ALA A 175 3.02 -16.01 -10.15
CA ALA A 175 3.32 -15.13 -9.03
C ALA A 175 4.14 -13.89 -9.44
N GLU A 176 5.11 -14.04 -10.34
CA GLU A 176 5.88 -12.94 -10.91
C GLU A 176 4.99 -11.99 -11.73
N ALA A 177 4.12 -12.54 -12.58
CA ALA A 177 3.17 -11.77 -13.37
C ALA A 177 2.23 -10.95 -12.46
N LEU A 178 1.69 -11.56 -11.40
CA LEU A 178 0.81 -10.88 -10.45
C LEU A 178 1.54 -9.79 -9.66
N ALA A 179 2.75 -10.06 -9.17
CA ALA A 179 3.57 -9.06 -8.49
C ALA A 179 3.89 -7.87 -9.39
N THR A 180 4.14 -8.13 -10.68
CA THR A 180 4.40 -7.08 -11.68
C THR A 180 3.15 -6.26 -11.99
N ALA A 181 2.00 -6.93 -12.10
CA ALA A 181 0.74 -6.32 -12.47
C ALA A 181 0.15 -5.43 -11.36
N VAL A 182 0.20 -5.89 -10.11
CA VAL A 182 -0.42 -5.22 -8.95
C VAL A 182 0.60 -4.36 -8.17
N GLY A 183 1.88 -4.71 -8.21
CA GLY A 183 2.94 -4.04 -7.43
C GLY A 183 2.88 -4.39 -5.94
N ASP A 184 3.33 -3.43 -5.09
CA ASP A 184 3.55 -3.64 -3.65
C ASP A 184 2.31 -3.29 -2.80
N GLU A 185 1.12 -3.75 -3.20
CA GLU A 185 -0.14 -3.51 -2.51
C GLU A 185 -0.73 -4.82 -1.96
N PRO A 186 -0.37 -5.26 -0.73
CA PRO A 186 -0.73 -6.59 -0.21
C PRO A 186 -2.23 -6.86 -0.19
N ARG A 187 -3.05 -5.82 0.08
CA ARG A 187 -4.51 -5.95 0.09
C ARG A 187 -5.07 -6.24 -1.29
N MET A 188 -4.62 -5.49 -2.31
CA MET A 188 -5.00 -5.77 -3.71
C MET A 188 -4.51 -7.12 -4.16
N LEU A 189 -3.26 -7.47 -3.86
CA LEU A 189 -2.71 -8.79 -4.16
C LEU A 189 -3.53 -9.92 -3.55
N ALA A 190 -3.97 -9.77 -2.29
CA ALA A 190 -4.79 -10.79 -1.64
C ALA A 190 -6.13 -10.99 -2.37
N HIS A 191 -6.81 -9.91 -2.76
CA HIS A 191 -8.06 -9.99 -3.54
C HIS A 191 -7.84 -10.61 -4.92
N GLU A 192 -6.77 -10.22 -5.61
CA GLU A 192 -6.43 -10.79 -6.93
C GLU A 192 -6.09 -12.28 -6.83
N ILE A 193 -5.35 -12.70 -5.78
CA ILE A 193 -5.07 -14.11 -5.53
C ILE A 193 -6.38 -14.90 -5.35
N GLU A 194 -7.30 -14.43 -4.51
CA GLU A 194 -8.58 -15.10 -4.28
C GLU A 194 -9.40 -15.20 -5.58
N LYS A 195 -9.46 -14.13 -6.36
CA LYS A 195 -10.15 -14.10 -7.66
C LYS A 195 -9.54 -15.09 -8.66
N LEU A 196 -8.22 -15.12 -8.77
CA LEU A 196 -7.53 -16.02 -9.70
C LEU A 196 -7.63 -17.47 -9.28
N LEU A 197 -7.57 -17.79 -7.97
CA LEU A 197 -7.82 -19.12 -7.45
C LEU A 197 -9.25 -19.58 -7.73
N ALA A 198 -10.23 -18.70 -7.55
CA ALA A 198 -11.63 -18.99 -7.89
C ALA A 198 -11.82 -19.25 -9.39
N TYR A 199 -11.14 -18.49 -10.26
CA TYR A 199 -11.18 -18.71 -11.71
C TYR A 199 -10.67 -20.09 -12.13
N VAL A 200 -9.55 -20.54 -11.56
CA VAL A 200 -9.03 -21.89 -11.83
C VAL A 200 -9.73 -22.96 -10.99
N ASN A 201 -10.76 -22.59 -10.23
CA ASN A 201 -11.55 -23.45 -9.34
C ASN A 201 -10.69 -24.29 -8.37
N TRP A 202 -9.55 -23.74 -7.92
CA TRP A 202 -8.54 -24.43 -7.07
C TRP A 202 -8.05 -25.78 -7.65
N ALA A 203 -8.29 -26.04 -8.95
CA ALA A 203 -8.03 -27.34 -9.58
C ALA A 203 -6.61 -27.47 -10.12
N ARG A 204 -5.92 -26.36 -10.36
CA ARG A 204 -4.55 -26.28 -10.88
C ARG A 204 -3.85 -25.02 -10.41
N PRO A 205 -2.51 -24.94 -10.51
CA PRO A 205 -1.81 -23.68 -10.27
C PRO A 205 -2.28 -22.56 -11.21
N VAL A 206 -2.31 -21.33 -10.68
CA VAL A 206 -2.51 -20.13 -11.48
C VAL A 206 -1.26 -19.86 -12.30
N GLU A 207 -1.42 -19.77 -13.61
CA GLU A 207 -0.35 -19.50 -14.56
C GLU A 207 -0.30 -18.03 -14.98
N LYS A 208 0.81 -17.63 -15.62
CA LYS A 208 0.99 -16.27 -16.15
C LYS A 208 -0.17 -15.84 -17.05
N ALA A 209 -0.66 -16.72 -17.91
CA ALA A 209 -1.76 -16.44 -18.83
C ALA A 209 -3.08 -16.12 -18.12
N ASP A 210 -3.36 -16.76 -16.98
CA ASP A 210 -4.55 -16.50 -16.18
C ASP A 210 -4.50 -15.08 -15.58
N VAL A 211 -3.29 -14.67 -15.11
CA VAL A 211 -3.06 -13.33 -14.57
C VAL A 211 -3.24 -12.27 -15.67
N GLU A 212 -2.62 -12.47 -16.84
CA GLU A 212 -2.72 -11.56 -17.97
C GLU A 212 -4.17 -11.39 -18.46
N GLN A 213 -4.99 -12.43 -18.34
CA GLN A 213 -6.39 -12.41 -18.75
C GLN A 213 -7.32 -11.69 -17.76
N LEU A 214 -7.05 -11.79 -16.44
CA LEU A 214 -8.03 -11.42 -15.42
C LEU A 214 -7.63 -10.25 -14.54
N THR A 215 -6.35 -9.87 -14.49
CA THR A 215 -5.88 -8.80 -13.61
C THR A 215 -5.85 -7.47 -14.37
N PRO A 216 -6.65 -6.46 -13.97
CA PRO A 216 -6.79 -5.19 -14.71
C PRO A 216 -5.51 -4.35 -14.78
N ALA A 217 -4.50 -4.65 -13.98
CA ALA A 217 -3.20 -3.98 -14.01
C ALA A 217 -2.39 -4.23 -15.30
N ALA A 218 -2.84 -5.14 -16.17
CA ALA A 218 -2.41 -5.20 -17.57
C ALA A 218 -2.52 -3.83 -18.27
N GLY A 219 -3.50 -3.00 -17.92
CA GLY A 219 -3.63 -1.66 -18.49
C GLY A 219 -2.47 -0.72 -18.17
N GLU A 220 -1.92 -0.73 -16.96
CA GLU A 220 -0.75 0.11 -16.65
C GLU A 220 0.53 -0.42 -17.35
N ALA A 221 0.75 -1.73 -17.40
CA ALA A 221 1.88 -2.31 -18.12
C ALA A 221 1.82 -1.99 -19.62
N GLU A 222 0.64 -2.13 -20.24
CA GLU A 222 0.44 -1.80 -21.65
C GLU A 222 0.59 -0.30 -21.94
N ILE A 223 0.21 0.59 -21.02
CA ILE A 223 0.50 2.03 -21.13
C ILE A 223 2.02 2.30 -21.12
N TRP A 224 2.78 1.66 -20.26
CA TRP A 224 4.23 1.79 -20.26
C TRP A 224 4.82 1.34 -21.62
N ASP A 225 4.35 0.20 -22.12
CA ASP A 225 4.80 -0.34 -23.41
C ASP A 225 4.40 0.56 -24.58
N LEU A 226 3.19 1.13 -24.56
CA LEU A 226 2.74 2.12 -25.53
C LEU A 226 3.66 3.34 -25.53
N VAL A 227 3.97 3.90 -24.37
CA VAL A 227 4.84 5.08 -24.27
C VAL A 227 6.29 4.74 -24.65
N ASP A 228 6.80 3.55 -24.33
CA ASP A 228 8.09 3.08 -24.81
C ASP A 228 8.13 2.97 -26.34
N ALA A 229 7.07 2.44 -26.96
CA ALA A 229 6.95 2.38 -28.42
C ALA A 229 6.92 3.78 -29.06
N LEU A 230 6.22 4.73 -28.45
CA LEU A 230 6.21 6.14 -28.88
C LEU A 230 7.62 6.78 -28.71
N GLY A 231 8.31 6.50 -27.64
CA GLY A 231 9.67 6.99 -27.37
C GLY A 231 10.71 6.44 -28.34
N THR A 232 10.53 5.22 -28.81
CA THR A 232 11.39 4.58 -29.82
C THR A 232 10.93 4.82 -31.24
N ARG A 233 9.87 5.64 -31.45
CA ARG A 233 9.26 5.93 -32.76
C ARG A 233 8.79 4.69 -33.53
N ASN A 234 8.32 3.67 -32.82
CA ASN A 234 7.78 2.46 -33.43
C ASN A 234 6.25 2.57 -33.55
N ALA A 235 5.78 3.18 -34.66
CA ALA A 235 4.37 3.43 -34.94
C ALA A 235 3.53 2.15 -34.89
N GLN A 236 4.00 1.08 -35.51
CA GLN A 236 3.26 -0.18 -35.58
C GLN A 236 3.07 -0.81 -34.20
N LEU A 237 4.13 -0.80 -33.37
CA LEU A 237 4.05 -1.31 -31.99
C LEU A 237 3.14 -0.42 -31.13
N ALA A 238 3.23 0.91 -31.27
CA ALA A 238 2.42 1.83 -30.50
C ALA A 238 0.92 1.66 -30.82
N ILE A 239 0.55 1.55 -32.09
CA ILE A 239 -0.84 1.32 -32.51
C ILE A 239 -1.33 -0.04 -32.00
N ASN A 240 -0.52 -1.11 -32.12
CA ASN A 240 -0.90 -2.43 -31.62
C ASN A 240 -1.14 -2.40 -30.09
N LYS A 241 -0.28 -1.72 -29.32
CA LYS A 241 -0.45 -1.58 -27.86
C LYS A 241 -1.70 -0.79 -27.50
N TYR A 242 -2.01 0.29 -28.23
CA TYR A 242 -3.24 1.05 -28.06
C TYR A 242 -4.50 0.19 -28.31
N HIS A 243 -4.52 -0.56 -29.41
CA HIS A 243 -5.64 -1.46 -29.69
C HIS A 243 -5.75 -2.63 -28.70
N THR A 244 -4.63 -3.10 -28.17
CA THR A 244 -4.65 -4.08 -27.06
C THR A 244 -5.35 -3.50 -25.82
N LEU A 245 -5.05 -2.24 -25.46
CA LEU A 245 -5.71 -1.53 -24.36
C LEU A 245 -7.22 -1.35 -24.59
N LEU A 246 -7.63 -1.00 -25.82
CA LEU A 246 -9.06 -0.85 -26.17
C LEU A 246 -9.85 -2.16 -26.04
N ASN A 247 -9.20 -3.30 -26.28
CA ASN A 247 -9.84 -4.62 -26.20
C ASN A 247 -9.88 -5.19 -24.78
N MET A 248 -9.31 -4.50 -23.77
CA MET A 248 -9.37 -4.95 -22.39
C MET A 248 -10.76 -4.73 -21.78
N PRO A 249 -11.27 -5.72 -21.02
CA PRO A 249 -12.51 -5.54 -20.28
C PRO A 249 -12.43 -4.32 -19.33
N SER A 250 -13.49 -3.53 -19.27
CA SER A 250 -13.60 -2.34 -18.42
C SER A 250 -12.70 -1.13 -18.78
N GLN A 251 -12.01 -1.13 -19.91
CA GLN A 251 -11.27 0.03 -20.41
C GLN A 251 -12.07 0.70 -21.54
N ASP A 252 -12.44 1.96 -21.34
CA ASP A 252 -12.95 2.79 -22.43
C ASP A 252 -11.82 3.70 -22.97
N GLN A 253 -12.03 4.23 -24.16
CA GLN A 253 -11.05 5.09 -24.81
C GLN A 253 -10.70 6.36 -24.04
N PHE A 254 -11.66 6.91 -23.27
CA PHE A 254 -11.40 8.11 -22.45
C PHE A 254 -10.53 7.76 -21.23
N ALA A 255 -10.74 6.57 -20.63
CA ALA A 255 -9.89 6.08 -19.58
C ALA A 255 -8.45 5.87 -20.07
N ILE A 256 -8.28 5.23 -21.25
CA ILE A 256 -6.96 5.03 -21.88
C ILE A 256 -6.31 6.37 -22.20
N PHE A 257 -7.07 7.32 -22.78
CA PHE A 257 -6.58 8.66 -23.06
C PHE A 257 -6.12 9.37 -21.79
N GLY A 258 -6.90 9.30 -20.71
CA GLY A 258 -6.52 9.82 -19.39
C GLY A 258 -5.23 9.22 -18.87
N MET A 259 -5.01 7.91 -19.05
CA MET A 259 -3.76 7.24 -18.68
C MET A 259 -2.57 7.74 -19.53
N ILE A 260 -2.75 7.93 -20.83
CA ILE A 260 -1.72 8.50 -21.72
C ILE A 260 -1.34 9.91 -21.26
N VAL A 261 -2.34 10.79 -21.02
CA VAL A 261 -2.12 12.15 -20.53
C VAL A 261 -1.36 12.15 -19.21
N ARG A 262 -1.76 11.31 -18.24
CA ARG A 262 -1.09 11.15 -16.95
C ARG A 262 0.37 10.73 -17.14
N GLN A 263 0.63 9.76 -18.03
CA GLN A 263 1.98 9.24 -18.24
C GLN A 263 2.90 10.31 -18.84
N PHE A 264 2.48 11.04 -19.87
CA PHE A 264 3.26 12.11 -20.47
C PHE A 264 3.47 13.29 -19.51
N ARG A 265 2.50 13.60 -18.64
CA ARG A 265 2.67 14.58 -17.56
C ARG A 265 3.77 14.16 -16.59
N LEU A 266 3.79 12.89 -16.16
CA LEU A 266 4.85 12.38 -15.29
C LEU A 266 6.22 12.42 -15.96
N LEU A 267 6.30 12.04 -17.24
CA LEU A 267 7.56 12.12 -18.00
C LEU A 267 8.09 13.55 -18.12
N LEU A 268 7.22 14.53 -18.32
CA LEU A 268 7.58 15.94 -18.39
C LEU A 268 8.20 16.42 -17.07
N LEU A 269 7.54 16.14 -15.95
CA LEU A 269 8.05 16.47 -14.61
C LEU A 269 9.37 15.76 -14.28
N VAL A 270 9.47 14.47 -14.62
CA VAL A 270 10.72 13.71 -14.43
C VAL A 270 11.85 14.29 -15.30
N ARG A 271 11.57 14.65 -16.55
CA ARG A 271 12.57 15.23 -17.45
C ARG A 271 13.10 16.55 -16.90
N GLU A 272 12.21 17.42 -16.41
CA GLU A 272 12.59 18.67 -15.76
C GLU A 272 13.50 18.42 -14.53
N ILE A 273 13.15 17.46 -13.67
CA ILE A 273 14.00 17.08 -12.53
C ILE A 273 15.40 16.63 -13.00
N LEU A 274 15.46 15.78 -14.04
CA LEU A 274 16.72 15.28 -14.57
C LEU A 274 17.56 16.37 -15.21
N ASP A 275 16.96 17.29 -15.96
CA ASP A 275 17.66 18.42 -16.59
C ASP A 275 18.23 19.41 -15.57
N ASN A 276 17.61 19.50 -14.39
CA ASN A 276 18.11 20.27 -13.25
C ASN A 276 19.12 19.49 -12.38
N GLY A 277 19.65 18.35 -12.86
CA GLY A 277 20.65 17.54 -12.15
C GLY A 277 20.11 16.62 -11.08
N GLY A 278 18.78 16.43 -11.02
CA GLY A 278 18.13 15.50 -10.09
C GLY A 278 18.36 14.03 -10.46
N ASN A 279 18.01 13.16 -9.54
CA ASN A 279 18.16 11.71 -9.66
C ASN A 279 16.86 10.99 -9.33
N THR A 280 16.86 9.64 -9.43
CA THR A 280 15.69 8.78 -9.13
C THR A 280 15.14 9.01 -7.71
N THR A 281 16.02 9.25 -6.73
CA THR A 281 15.60 9.52 -5.34
C THR A 281 14.79 10.81 -5.24
N LEU A 282 15.22 11.86 -5.95
CA LEU A 282 14.49 13.14 -5.99
C LEU A 282 13.13 12.96 -6.70
N VAL A 283 13.08 12.17 -7.78
CA VAL A 283 11.82 11.82 -8.47
C VAL A 283 10.86 11.10 -7.53
N MET A 284 11.34 10.11 -6.76
CA MET A 284 10.52 9.42 -5.76
C MET A 284 9.92 10.37 -4.73
N GLN A 285 10.73 11.29 -4.19
CA GLN A 285 10.30 12.24 -3.17
C GLN A 285 9.33 13.29 -3.72
N THR A 286 9.66 13.89 -4.89
CA THR A 286 8.88 15.00 -5.47
C THR A 286 7.54 14.53 -6.03
N LEU A 287 7.51 13.36 -6.67
CA LEU A 287 6.31 12.84 -7.32
C LEU A 287 5.59 11.77 -6.48
N ASN A 288 6.04 11.52 -5.25
CA ASN A 288 5.52 10.48 -4.35
C ASN A 288 5.39 9.12 -5.06
N GLN A 289 6.44 8.74 -5.81
CA GLN A 289 6.47 7.48 -6.56
C GLN A 289 7.23 6.40 -5.79
N LYS A 290 6.76 5.16 -5.90
CA LYS A 290 7.49 3.98 -5.41
C LYS A 290 8.77 3.75 -6.24
N PRO A 291 9.79 3.03 -5.70
CA PRO A 291 11.09 2.86 -6.37
C PRO A 291 10.98 2.36 -7.81
N TYR A 292 10.27 1.25 -8.04
CA TYR A 292 10.15 0.64 -9.36
C TYR A 292 9.47 1.55 -10.42
N PRO A 293 8.28 2.16 -10.16
CA PRO A 293 7.71 3.15 -11.08
C PRO A 293 8.63 4.35 -11.34
N ALA A 294 9.33 4.85 -10.32
CA ALA A 294 10.25 5.97 -10.48
C ALA A 294 11.44 5.63 -11.41
N GLU A 295 12.05 4.45 -11.25
CA GLU A 295 13.12 3.98 -12.14
C GLU A 295 12.63 3.84 -13.58
N LYS A 296 11.43 3.30 -13.78
CA LYS A 296 10.82 3.12 -15.11
C LYS A 296 10.54 4.49 -15.75
N LEU A 297 9.98 5.44 -15.00
CA LEU A 297 9.76 6.82 -15.45
C LEU A 297 11.07 7.52 -15.85
N VAL A 298 12.11 7.38 -15.04
CA VAL A 298 13.45 7.95 -15.33
C VAL A 298 14.02 7.35 -16.63
N LYS A 299 13.90 6.03 -16.80
CA LYS A 299 14.36 5.35 -18.02
C LYS A 299 13.60 5.84 -19.25
N GLN A 300 12.27 5.96 -19.18
CA GLN A 300 11.45 6.47 -20.27
C GLN A 300 11.74 7.96 -20.57
N ALA A 301 11.82 8.81 -19.55
CA ALA A 301 12.08 10.23 -19.73
C ALA A 301 13.40 10.53 -20.44
N ARG A 302 14.40 9.64 -20.35
CA ARG A 302 15.65 9.75 -21.09
C ARG A 302 15.49 9.61 -22.60
N ASN A 303 14.44 8.99 -23.09
CA ASN A 303 14.14 8.84 -24.52
C ASN A 303 13.58 10.12 -25.15
N PHE A 304 13.26 11.14 -24.34
CA PHE A 304 12.64 12.36 -24.78
C PHE A 304 13.46 13.60 -24.35
N THR A 305 13.41 14.65 -25.14
CA THR A 305 13.84 15.98 -24.70
C THR A 305 12.66 16.71 -24.05
N LEU A 306 12.93 17.72 -23.21
CA LEU A 306 11.89 18.54 -22.57
C LEU A 306 10.98 19.19 -23.62
N SER A 307 11.56 19.80 -24.64
CA SER A 307 10.83 20.45 -25.75
C SER A 307 9.92 19.47 -26.52
N LYS A 308 10.37 18.22 -26.70
CA LYS A 308 9.54 17.19 -27.36
C LYS A 308 8.35 16.82 -26.47
N LEU A 309 8.56 16.63 -25.17
CA LEU A 309 7.50 16.34 -24.21
C LEU A 309 6.48 17.46 -24.10
N GLU A 310 6.91 18.73 -24.10
CA GLU A 310 6.02 19.88 -24.15
C GLU A 310 5.17 19.90 -25.42
N THR A 311 5.79 19.60 -26.56
CA THR A 311 5.07 19.52 -27.85
C THR A 311 4.01 18.42 -27.83
N ILE A 312 4.36 17.25 -27.30
CA ILE A 312 3.43 16.12 -27.14
C ILE A 312 2.29 16.51 -26.21
N TYR A 313 2.59 17.14 -25.08
CA TYR A 313 1.59 17.53 -24.09
C TYR A 313 0.60 18.58 -24.65
N ARG A 314 1.06 19.52 -25.47
CA ARG A 314 0.19 20.45 -26.18
C ARG A 314 -0.72 19.75 -27.20
N ARG A 315 -0.19 18.79 -27.97
CA ARG A 315 -0.99 17.97 -28.90
C ARG A 315 -2.04 17.11 -28.16
N LEU A 316 -1.71 16.64 -26.95
CA LEU A 316 -2.70 15.93 -26.10
C LEU A 316 -3.83 16.87 -25.66
N LEU A 317 -3.54 18.15 -25.38
CA LEU A 317 -4.57 19.14 -25.08
C LEU A 317 -5.47 19.38 -26.27
N ASP A 318 -4.91 19.55 -27.47
CA ASP A 318 -5.68 19.75 -28.71
C ASP A 318 -6.59 18.54 -29.01
N LEU A 319 -6.07 17.33 -28.75
CA LEU A 319 -6.83 16.08 -28.89
C LEU A 319 -7.96 15.99 -27.85
N ASP A 320 -7.74 16.38 -26.60
CA ASP A 320 -8.76 16.43 -25.56
C ASP A 320 -9.93 17.34 -25.94
N LEU A 321 -9.61 18.51 -26.50
CA LEU A 321 -10.61 19.44 -27.00
C LEU A 321 -11.41 18.84 -28.18
N THR A 322 -10.73 18.13 -29.09
CA THR A 322 -11.38 17.49 -30.26
C THR A 322 -12.32 16.37 -29.80
N LEU A 323 -11.88 15.51 -28.88
CA LEU A 323 -12.70 14.42 -28.33
C LEU A 323 -13.95 14.95 -27.61
N LYS A 324 -13.82 16.02 -26.84
CA LYS A 324 -14.93 16.64 -26.08
C LYS A 324 -15.90 17.42 -26.95
N SER A 325 -15.46 17.93 -28.10
CA SER A 325 -16.29 18.67 -29.02
C SER A 325 -17.02 17.80 -30.08
N GLY A 326 -16.78 16.49 -30.08
CA GLY A 326 -17.37 15.55 -31.06
C GLY A 326 -16.86 15.73 -32.47
N GLY A 327 -15.68 16.30 -32.67
CA GLY A 327 -15.11 16.68 -33.97
C GLY A 327 -14.52 15.53 -34.82
N ALA A 328 -14.40 14.32 -34.27
CA ALA A 328 -13.89 13.13 -34.98
C ALA A 328 -14.40 11.85 -34.31
N GLU A 329 -14.39 10.72 -35.04
CA GLU A 329 -14.50 9.41 -34.39
C GLU A 329 -13.31 9.21 -33.45
N ASP A 330 -13.61 9.01 -32.15
CA ASP A 330 -12.65 9.11 -31.05
C ASP A 330 -11.44 8.19 -31.21
N THR A 331 -11.64 6.97 -31.74
CA THR A 331 -10.54 5.98 -31.97
C THR A 331 -9.60 6.45 -33.09
N THR A 332 -10.16 6.98 -34.17
CA THR A 332 -9.39 7.48 -35.32
C THR A 332 -8.53 8.70 -34.94
N ALA A 333 -9.03 9.55 -34.03
CA ALA A 333 -8.29 10.72 -33.56
C ALA A 333 -7.06 10.32 -32.73
N ILE A 334 -7.17 9.30 -31.84
CA ILE A 334 -6.05 8.80 -31.08
C ILE A 334 -5.05 8.03 -31.95
N ASP A 335 -5.52 7.21 -32.91
CA ASP A 335 -4.65 6.53 -33.89
C ASP A 335 -3.83 7.53 -34.71
N THR A 336 -4.48 8.61 -35.18
CA THR A 336 -3.81 9.70 -35.90
C THR A 336 -2.77 10.41 -35.03
N PHE A 337 -3.09 10.63 -33.76
CA PHE A 337 -2.14 11.19 -32.78
C PHE A 337 -0.93 10.30 -32.60
N ILE A 338 -1.11 9.00 -32.38
CA ILE A 338 -0.04 8.03 -32.23
C ILE A 338 0.85 7.98 -33.46
N ALA A 339 0.25 7.90 -34.67
CA ALA A 339 1.00 7.92 -35.91
C ALA A 339 1.80 9.23 -36.09
N GLY A 340 1.21 10.37 -35.75
CA GLY A 340 1.86 11.68 -35.87
C GLY A 340 2.99 11.92 -34.81
N LEU A 341 3.09 11.12 -33.75
CA LEU A 341 4.20 11.17 -32.79
C LEU A 341 5.41 10.36 -33.25
N THR A 342 5.19 9.36 -34.09
CA THR A 342 6.22 8.40 -34.54
C THR A 342 6.79 8.76 -35.93
N ALA A 343 6.12 9.65 -36.66
CA ALA A 343 6.64 10.27 -37.90
C ALA A 343 7.69 11.34 -37.51
#